data_eefea5389ebef7243c0302bd93d821c2
#
_entry.id   eefea5389ebef7243c0302bd93d821c2
#
_cell.length_a   1.000
_cell.length_b   1.000
_cell.length_c   1.000
_cell.angle_alpha   90.00
_cell.angle_beta   90.00
_cell.angle_gamma   90.00
#
_symmetry.space_group_name_H-M   'P 1'
#
loop_
_entity.id
_entity.type
_entity.pdbx_description
1 polymer ?
#
loop_
_entity_poly.entity_id
_entity_poly.type
_entity_poly.pdbx_seq_one_letter_code
_entity_poly.pdbx_strand_id
1 'polypeptide(L)'
;MTNAMRVLTDTANTGAVCIALCQDVEGESYDYPDYFFEKRVHKITRIAPAEDEIHDIAVALLSSKKPLVIAGGGVRYSEAGRTLEAFCEKHNIPFAETQNGKSAVLSSHKLNLGGVGVTGNLSANTIAKDADLVIGVGTRFSDFTTA
;
A
#
# COMPACT_ATOMS: atom_id res chain seq x y z
N MET A 1 -10.31 18.66 13.58
CA MET A 1 -9.50 18.67 12.35
C MET A 1 -8.08 18.15 12.54
N THR A 2 -7.29 18.63 13.51
CA THR A 2 -5.88 18.21 13.69
C THR A 2 -5.71 16.69 13.83
N ASN A 3 -6.52 16.02 14.66
CA ASN A 3 -6.47 14.58 14.82
C ASN A 3 -6.89 13.82 13.53
N ALA A 4 -7.88 14.35 12.81
CA ALA A 4 -8.28 13.79 11.53
C ALA A 4 -7.12 13.82 10.53
N MET A 5 -6.46 14.98 10.39
CA MET A 5 -5.30 15.12 9.51
C MET A 5 -4.12 14.24 9.94
N ARG A 6 -3.90 14.06 11.24
CA ARG A 6 -2.86 13.15 11.74
C ARG A 6 -3.08 11.73 11.26
N VAL A 7 -4.31 11.22 11.30
CA VAL A 7 -4.64 9.88 10.81
C VAL A 7 -4.51 9.79 9.29
N LEU A 8 -5.06 10.77 8.56
CA LEU A 8 -5.03 10.79 7.08
C LEU A 8 -3.60 10.88 6.50
N THR A 9 -2.65 11.43 7.26
CA THR A 9 -1.26 11.62 6.81
C THR A 9 -0.25 10.69 7.49
N ASP A 10 -0.73 9.76 8.33
CA ASP A 10 0.12 8.72 8.94
C ASP A 10 0.57 7.72 7.89
N THR A 11 1.88 7.51 7.75
CA THR A 11 2.43 6.63 6.72
C THR A 11 2.27 5.14 7.03
N ALA A 12 2.16 4.78 8.31
CA ALA A 12 2.01 3.39 8.75
C ALA A 12 0.54 2.98 8.91
N ASN A 13 -0.29 3.90 9.44
CA ASN A 13 -1.66 3.62 9.87
C ASN A 13 -2.70 4.53 9.22
N THR A 14 -2.42 5.04 8.01
CA THR A 14 -3.38 5.86 7.29
C THR A 14 -4.72 5.13 7.10
N GLY A 15 -5.80 5.85 7.27
CA GLY A 15 -7.14 5.26 7.17
C GLY A 15 -8.22 6.32 7.02
N ALA A 16 -9.45 5.87 6.85
CA ALA A 16 -10.62 6.75 6.82
C ALA A 16 -10.84 7.42 8.17
N VAL A 17 -11.33 8.66 8.12
CA VAL A 17 -11.69 9.43 9.31
C VAL A 17 -13.14 9.90 9.18
N CYS A 18 -13.90 9.74 10.23
CA CYS A 18 -15.24 10.28 10.34
C CYS A 18 -15.22 11.52 11.24
N ILE A 19 -15.77 12.62 10.75
CA ILE A 19 -15.98 13.84 11.52
C ILE A 19 -17.49 14.00 11.69
N ALA A 20 -17.96 13.86 12.91
CA ALA A 20 -19.37 14.09 13.25
C ALA A 20 -19.55 15.55 13.67
N LEU A 21 -20.47 16.22 13.02
CA LEU A 21 -20.90 17.57 13.36
C LEU A 21 -22.31 17.48 13.93
N CYS A 22 -22.54 18.07 15.10
CA CYS A 22 -23.85 18.12 15.71
C CYS A 22 -24.67 19.24 15.09
N GLN A 23 -25.90 18.94 14.69
CA GLN A 23 -26.76 19.89 13.94
C GLN A 23 -27.05 21.19 14.71
N ASP A 24 -27.17 21.12 16.01
CA ASP A 24 -27.37 22.28 16.88
C ASP A 24 -26.15 23.19 16.93
N VAL A 25 -24.93 22.60 16.92
CA VAL A 25 -23.67 23.34 16.93
C VAL A 25 -23.37 24.00 15.57
N GLU A 26 -23.83 23.42 14.47
CA GLU A 26 -23.62 23.99 13.13
C GLU A 26 -24.28 25.38 12.95
N GLY A 27 -25.32 25.66 13.72
CA GLY A 27 -26.02 26.96 13.70
C GLY A 27 -25.40 28.02 14.61
N GLU A 28 -24.41 27.69 15.42
CA GLU A 28 -23.78 28.59 16.37
C GLU A 28 -22.75 29.51 15.70
N SER A 29 -22.68 30.74 16.16
CA SER A 29 -21.67 31.71 15.76
C SER A 29 -20.48 31.65 16.72
N TYR A 30 -19.28 31.66 16.19
CA TYR A 30 -18.06 31.65 17.00
C TYR A 30 -17.00 32.60 16.41
N ASP A 31 -16.27 33.29 17.25
CA ASP A 31 -15.19 34.18 16.82
C ASP A 31 -13.90 33.34 16.69
N TYR A 32 -13.66 32.83 15.47
CA TYR A 32 -12.51 31.98 15.21
C TYR A 32 -11.21 32.78 15.24
N PRO A 33 -10.19 32.31 15.96
CA PRO A 33 -8.88 32.97 15.98
C PRO A 33 -8.20 32.86 14.60
N ASP A 34 -7.41 33.86 14.22
CA ASP A 34 -6.77 33.99 12.90
C ASP A 34 -5.98 32.73 12.50
N TYR A 35 -5.28 32.09 13.44
CA TYR A 35 -4.52 30.88 13.18
C TYR A 35 -5.36 29.70 12.68
N PHE A 36 -6.68 29.73 12.89
CA PHE A 36 -7.60 28.70 12.40
C PHE A 36 -7.64 28.66 10.87
N PHE A 37 -7.52 29.83 10.25
CA PHE A 37 -7.58 30.00 8.79
C PHE A 37 -6.20 29.93 8.13
N GLU A 38 -5.12 29.80 8.91
CA GLU A 38 -3.79 29.68 8.34
C GLU A 38 -3.64 28.39 7.53
N LYS A 39 -2.97 28.48 6.37
CA LYS A 39 -2.63 27.34 5.55
C LYS A 39 -1.65 26.44 6.28
N ARG A 40 -2.02 25.19 6.49
CA ARG A 40 -1.16 24.15 7.07
C ARG A 40 -0.67 23.21 5.97
N VAL A 41 0.63 22.94 5.97
CA VAL A 41 1.25 21.95 5.08
C VAL A 41 1.54 20.69 5.89
N HIS A 42 0.91 19.60 5.50
CA HIS A 42 1.16 18.28 6.12
C HIS A 42 2.20 17.54 5.31
N LYS A 43 3.36 17.32 5.91
CA LYS A 43 4.45 16.56 5.30
C LYS A 43 4.24 15.07 5.56
N ILE A 44 4.13 14.28 4.49
CA ILE A 44 4.11 12.82 4.58
C ILE A 44 5.55 12.35 4.66
N THR A 45 5.94 11.81 5.82
CA THR A 45 7.30 11.30 6.03
C THR A 45 7.36 9.83 5.63
N ARG A 46 8.35 9.45 4.86
CA ARG A 46 8.63 8.05 4.48
C ARG A 46 9.78 7.53 5.32
N ILE A 47 9.57 6.40 5.98
CA ILE A 47 10.60 5.73 6.78
C ILE A 47 11.47 4.91 5.83
N ALA A 48 12.78 5.12 5.88
CA ALA A 48 13.72 4.29 5.14
C ALA A 48 13.90 2.95 5.88
N PRO A 49 13.97 1.81 5.16
CA PRO A 49 14.29 0.51 5.76
C PRO A 49 15.72 0.50 6.27
N ALA A 50 16.02 -0.37 7.23
CA ALA A 50 17.37 -0.62 7.68
C ALA A 50 18.18 -1.44 6.64
N GLU A 51 19.50 -1.26 6.60
CA GLU A 51 20.34 -1.94 5.60
C GLU A 51 20.37 -3.45 5.77
N ASP A 52 20.32 -3.93 7.01
CA ASP A 52 20.26 -5.36 7.35
C ASP A 52 18.93 -5.99 6.88
N GLU A 53 17.80 -5.30 7.03
CA GLU A 53 16.50 -5.75 6.52
C GLU A 53 16.51 -5.89 4.99
N ILE A 54 17.13 -4.92 4.29
CA ILE A 54 17.29 -5.00 2.83
C ILE A 54 18.17 -6.18 2.43
N HIS A 55 19.25 -6.42 3.17
CA HIS A 55 20.16 -7.53 2.93
C HIS A 55 19.43 -8.87 3.09
N ASP A 56 18.68 -9.06 4.15
CA ASP A 56 17.94 -10.29 4.42
C ASP A 56 16.89 -10.59 3.33
N ILE A 57 16.17 -9.57 2.88
CA ILE A 57 15.24 -9.70 1.75
C ILE A 57 15.98 -10.10 0.48
N ALA A 58 17.14 -9.50 0.21
CA ALA A 58 17.93 -9.81 -0.98
C ALA A 58 18.46 -11.27 -0.93
N VAL A 59 18.92 -11.74 0.22
CA VAL A 59 19.37 -13.14 0.41
C VAL A 59 18.22 -14.11 0.19
N ALA A 60 17.05 -13.84 0.77
CA ALA A 60 15.85 -14.66 0.58
C ALA A 60 15.45 -14.72 -0.90
N LEU A 61 15.47 -13.59 -1.59
CA LEU A 61 15.12 -13.51 -3.01
C LEU A 61 16.12 -14.30 -3.89
N LEU A 62 17.41 -14.16 -3.63
CA LEU A 62 18.46 -14.88 -4.38
C LEU A 62 18.40 -16.40 -4.17
N SER A 63 17.87 -16.84 -3.04
CA SER A 63 17.73 -18.26 -2.69
C SER A 63 16.45 -18.89 -3.26
N SER A 64 15.47 -18.07 -3.63
CA SER A 64 14.16 -18.50 -4.14
C SER A 64 14.25 -18.91 -5.61
N LYS A 65 13.43 -19.91 -5.96
CA LYS A 65 13.26 -20.39 -7.35
C LYS A 65 11.95 -19.93 -7.98
N LYS A 66 10.96 -19.63 -7.15
CA LYS A 66 9.61 -19.24 -7.57
C LYS A 66 9.11 -18.05 -6.75
N PRO A 67 9.80 -16.90 -6.79
CA PRO A 67 9.37 -15.73 -6.05
C PRO A 67 8.10 -15.13 -6.66
N LEU A 68 7.24 -14.61 -5.80
CA LEU A 68 6.06 -13.84 -6.16
C LEU A 68 6.05 -12.52 -5.38
N VAL A 69 5.77 -11.42 -6.05
CA VAL A 69 5.53 -10.12 -5.41
C VAL A 69 4.02 -9.89 -5.30
N ILE A 70 3.56 -9.44 -4.13
CA ILE A 70 2.18 -9.01 -3.91
C ILE A 70 2.17 -7.51 -3.61
N ALA A 71 1.63 -6.74 -4.57
CA ALA A 71 1.51 -5.29 -4.48
C ALA A 71 0.25 -4.90 -3.70
N GLY A 72 0.41 -4.19 -2.59
CA GLY A 72 -0.69 -3.66 -1.81
C GLY A 72 -0.92 -2.16 -2.02
N GLY A 73 -1.85 -1.60 -1.26
CA GLY A 73 -2.21 -0.17 -1.31
C GLY A 73 -1.04 0.77 -0.99
N GLY A 74 -0.07 0.33 -0.19
CA GLY A 74 1.14 1.09 0.11
C GLY A 74 1.99 1.43 -1.11
N VAL A 75 1.95 0.61 -2.16
CA VAL A 75 2.63 0.90 -3.44
C VAL A 75 2.05 2.17 -4.08
N ARG A 76 0.72 2.33 -4.06
CA ARG A 76 0.05 3.55 -4.55
C ARG A 76 0.39 4.77 -3.70
N TYR A 77 0.26 4.64 -2.38
CA TYR A 77 0.56 5.75 -1.45
C TYR A 77 2.00 6.21 -1.53
N SER A 78 2.92 5.31 -1.87
CA SER A 78 4.34 5.63 -2.06
C SER A 78 4.68 6.10 -3.48
N GLU A 79 3.70 6.09 -4.41
CA GLU A 79 3.92 6.36 -5.83
C GLU A 79 4.99 5.47 -6.46
N ALA A 80 5.14 4.24 -5.92
CA ALA A 80 6.22 3.32 -6.25
C ALA A 80 5.86 2.32 -7.38
N GLY A 81 4.71 2.47 -8.04
CA GLY A 81 4.24 1.50 -9.05
C GLY A 81 5.25 1.25 -10.15
N ARG A 82 5.77 2.31 -10.79
CA ARG A 82 6.78 2.19 -11.85
C ARG A 82 8.10 1.60 -11.38
N THR A 83 8.50 1.90 -10.15
CA THR A 83 9.72 1.33 -9.56
C THR A 83 9.56 -0.17 -9.33
N LEU A 84 8.38 -0.59 -8.86
CA LEU A 84 8.04 -1.99 -8.66
C LEU A 84 7.98 -2.75 -9.99
N GLU A 85 7.32 -2.18 -11.02
CA GLU A 85 7.29 -2.74 -12.37
C GLU A 85 8.69 -2.97 -12.92
N ALA A 86 9.56 -1.95 -12.85
CA ALA A 86 10.94 -2.03 -13.32
C ALA A 86 11.77 -3.08 -12.56
N PHE A 87 11.56 -3.19 -11.24
CA PHE A 87 12.19 -4.23 -10.42
C PHE A 87 11.75 -5.63 -10.85
N CYS A 88 10.45 -5.84 -10.95
CA CYS A 88 9.87 -7.13 -11.35
C CYS A 88 10.30 -7.52 -12.78
N GLU A 89 10.35 -6.56 -13.69
CA GLU A 89 10.79 -6.79 -15.06
C GLU A 89 12.29 -7.15 -15.14
N LYS A 90 13.14 -6.40 -14.43
CA LYS A 90 14.58 -6.65 -14.38
C LYS A 90 14.92 -8.04 -13.87
N HIS A 91 14.16 -8.54 -12.90
CA HIS A 91 14.41 -9.83 -12.26
C HIS A 91 13.49 -10.95 -12.75
N ASN A 92 12.60 -10.66 -13.72
CA ASN A 92 11.58 -11.56 -14.26
C ASN A 92 10.72 -12.21 -13.17
N ILE A 93 10.28 -11.42 -12.19
CA ILE A 93 9.45 -11.87 -11.07
C ILE A 93 8.00 -11.52 -11.35
N PRO A 94 7.08 -12.49 -11.37
CA PRO A 94 5.66 -12.22 -11.48
C PRO A 94 5.15 -11.45 -10.25
N PHE A 95 4.14 -10.63 -10.46
CA PHE A 95 3.49 -9.92 -9.37
C PHE A 95 1.96 -9.99 -9.46
N ALA A 96 1.33 -9.92 -8.32
CA ALA A 96 -0.12 -9.86 -8.17
C ALA A 96 -0.51 -8.64 -7.33
N GLU A 97 -1.78 -8.26 -7.38
CA GLU A 97 -2.30 -7.10 -6.66
C GLU A 97 -3.28 -7.54 -5.58
N THR A 98 -3.21 -6.95 -4.40
CA THR A 98 -4.31 -7.03 -3.45
C THR A 98 -5.48 -6.16 -3.91
N GLN A 99 -6.66 -6.32 -3.30
CA GLN A 99 -7.81 -5.47 -3.61
C GLN A 99 -7.48 -3.97 -3.43
N ASN A 100 -6.78 -3.60 -2.36
CA ASN A 100 -6.35 -2.21 -2.11
C ASN A 100 -5.18 -1.78 -3.02
N GLY A 101 -4.40 -2.73 -3.52
CA GLY A 101 -3.30 -2.51 -4.45
C GLY A 101 -3.73 -2.38 -5.90
N LYS A 102 -5.01 -2.63 -6.21
CA LYS A 102 -5.52 -2.54 -7.58
C LYS A 102 -5.17 -1.22 -8.24
N SER A 103 -4.63 -1.29 -9.45
CA SER A 103 -4.15 -0.14 -10.24
C SER A 103 -2.91 0.58 -9.67
N ALA A 104 -2.18 -0.05 -8.74
CA ALA A 104 -0.86 0.44 -8.32
C ALA A 104 0.19 0.23 -9.41
N VAL A 105 0.00 -0.79 -10.23
CA VAL A 105 0.82 -1.19 -11.38
C VAL A 105 -0.06 -1.33 -12.62
N LEU A 106 0.54 -1.32 -13.81
CA LEU A 106 -0.22 -1.43 -15.05
C LEU A 106 -0.84 -2.84 -15.20
N SER A 107 -2.16 -2.89 -15.39
CA SER A 107 -2.89 -4.16 -15.57
C SER A 107 -2.48 -4.90 -16.85
N SER A 108 -1.96 -4.19 -17.86
CA SER A 108 -1.46 -4.75 -19.11
C SER A 108 -0.01 -5.22 -19.05
N HIS A 109 0.65 -5.06 -17.91
CA HIS A 109 2.04 -5.49 -17.79
C HIS A 109 2.16 -7.01 -17.86
N LYS A 110 3.11 -7.53 -18.66
CA LYS A 110 3.28 -8.97 -18.96
C LYS A 110 3.46 -9.88 -17.74
N LEU A 111 3.99 -9.33 -16.64
CA LEU A 111 4.21 -10.06 -15.38
C LEU A 111 3.09 -9.85 -14.35
N ASN A 112 2.06 -9.03 -14.68
CA ASN A 112 0.92 -8.81 -13.79
C ASN A 112 -0.05 -9.98 -13.89
N LEU A 113 -0.22 -10.72 -12.81
CA LEU A 113 -1.13 -11.85 -12.69
C LEU A 113 -2.57 -11.42 -12.35
N GLY A 114 -2.78 -10.14 -12.07
CA GLY A 114 -4.06 -9.61 -11.59
C GLY A 114 -4.25 -9.73 -10.09
N GLY A 115 -5.48 -9.76 -9.63
CA GLY A 115 -5.82 -9.84 -8.22
C GLY A 115 -5.50 -11.19 -7.58
N VAL A 116 -5.03 -11.20 -6.33
CA VAL A 116 -4.79 -12.39 -5.50
C VAL A 116 -5.72 -12.40 -4.29
N GLY A 117 -6.02 -13.59 -3.76
CA GLY A 117 -6.85 -13.81 -2.58
C GLY A 117 -8.27 -14.23 -2.91
N VAL A 118 -9.22 -14.00 -1.99
CA VAL A 118 -10.62 -14.47 -2.08
C VAL A 118 -11.30 -14.05 -3.38
N THR A 119 -11.10 -12.82 -3.81
CA THR A 119 -11.66 -12.27 -5.05
C THR A 119 -10.65 -12.23 -6.18
N GLY A 120 -9.57 -12.99 -6.04
CA GLY A 120 -8.46 -13.00 -6.97
C GLY A 120 -8.71 -13.88 -8.21
N ASN A 121 -7.81 -13.74 -9.18
CA ASN A 121 -7.81 -14.54 -10.39
C ASN A 121 -7.23 -15.93 -10.12
N LEU A 122 -7.72 -16.93 -10.85
CA LEU A 122 -7.20 -18.29 -10.75
C LEU A 122 -5.68 -18.35 -11.01
N SER A 123 -5.18 -17.61 -12.00
CA SER A 123 -3.75 -17.53 -12.33
C SER A 123 -2.91 -17.01 -11.16
N ALA A 124 -3.31 -15.90 -10.54
CA ALA A 124 -2.61 -15.31 -9.41
C ALA A 124 -2.61 -16.25 -8.21
N ASN A 125 -3.78 -16.84 -7.89
CA ASN A 125 -3.90 -17.75 -6.75
C ASN A 125 -3.12 -19.07 -6.96
N THR A 126 -3.09 -19.59 -8.19
CA THR A 126 -2.31 -20.80 -8.51
C THR A 126 -0.81 -20.55 -8.33
N ILE A 127 -0.31 -19.43 -8.86
CA ILE A 127 1.10 -19.08 -8.73
C ILE A 127 1.45 -18.77 -7.28
N ALA A 128 0.57 -18.09 -6.53
CA ALA A 128 0.77 -17.83 -5.11
C ALA A 128 0.88 -19.11 -4.28
N LYS A 129 0.10 -20.13 -4.60
CA LYS A 129 0.15 -21.44 -3.95
C LYS A 129 1.47 -22.18 -4.20
N ASP A 130 2.03 -22.01 -5.40
CA ASP A 130 3.25 -22.70 -5.82
C ASP A 130 4.53 -21.91 -5.54
N ALA A 131 4.41 -20.66 -5.09
CA ALA A 131 5.54 -19.80 -4.76
C ALA A 131 6.31 -20.34 -3.57
N ASP A 132 7.64 -20.32 -3.65
CA ASP A 132 8.54 -20.67 -2.53
C ASP A 132 8.95 -19.43 -1.72
N LEU A 133 8.68 -18.23 -2.25
CA LEU A 133 8.85 -16.95 -1.57
C LEU A 133 7.76 -15.99 -2.01
N VAL A 134 7.06 -15.39 -1.04
CA VAL A 134 6.10 -14.33 -1.28
C VAL A 134 6.60 -13.04 -0.65
N ILE A 135 6.77 -12.00 -1.46
CA ILE A 135 7.23 -10.67 -1.03
C ILE A 135 6.05 -9.71 -1.05
N GLY A 136 5.56 -9.33 0.12
CA GLY A 136 4.52 -8.32 0.25
C GLY A 136 5.09 -6.90 0.21
N VAL A 137 4.67 -6.10 -0.76
CA VAL A 137 5.08 -4.70 -0.88
C VAL A 137 3.89 -3.79 -0.59
N GLY A 138 3.96 -3.07 0.51
CA GLY A 138 2.88 -2.16 0.93
C GLY A 138 1.55 -2.87 1.22
N THR A 139 1.59 -4.10 1.72
CA THR A 139 0.43 -4.91 2.09
C THR A 139 0.54 -5.43 3.52
N ARG A 140 -0.60 -5.70 4.14
CA ARG A 140 -0.69 -6.28 5.50
C ARG A 140 -0.99 -7.77 5.50
N PHE A 141 -1.10 -8.41 4.36
CA PHE A 141 -1.52 -9.82 4.25
C PHE A 141 -2.78 -10.12 5.08
N SER A 142 -3.84 -9.33 4.88
CA SER A 142 -5.12 -9.58 5.53
C SER A 142 -5.77 -10.86 4.98
N ASP A 143 -6.80 -11.35 5.69
CA ASP A 143 -7.60 -12.52 5.35
C ASP A 143 -8.08 -12.54 3.89
N PHE A 144 -8.53 -11.41 3.36
CA PHE A 144 -8.91 -11.29 1.94
C PHE A 144 -7.78 -11.59 0.96
N THR A 145 -6.53 -11.40 1.36
CA THR A 145 -5.36 -11.63 0.51
C THR A 145 -4.82 -13.05 0.62
N THR A 146 -4.98 -13.69 1.78
CA THR A 146 -4.32 -14.96 2.13
C THR A 146 -5.25 -16.17 2.21
N ALA A 147 -6.56 -15.99 2.04
CA ALA A 147 -7.56 -17.06 2.11
C ALA A 147 -7.58 -17.95 0.86
#